data_b3e28b04f51961008e37436046ffe785
#
_entry.id   b3e28b04f51961008e37436046ffe785
#
_cell.length_a   1.000
_cell.length_b   1.000
_cell.length_c   1.000
_cell.angle_alpha   90.00
_cell.angle_beta   90.00
_cell.angle_gamma   90.00
#
_symmetry.space_group_name_H-M   'P 1'
#
loop_
_entity.id
_entity.type
_entity.pdbx_description
1 polymer ?
#
loop_
_entity_poly.entity_id
_entity_poly.type
_entity_poly.pdbx_seq_one_letter_code
_entity_poly.pdbx_strand_id
1 'polypeptide(L)'
;AGAHVLFDLPDGDTRAYSLISFDPIPEAPESYRIAVQREPEGKGGSTHMHGLKPGAEITCAAPKNDFALTPDAPAVLLAGGIGITPMISMATTLKAAGQAFAFHYSGRSAPLMAYRDPLRETFGNALHLHCDDDDSALDLDAVVASTSADAHLYVCGPKGLIDATKAKAEA
;
A
#
# COMPACT_ATOMS: atom_id res chain seq x y z
N ALA A 1 -8.76 -6.55 4.15
CA ALA A 1 -7.58 -5.71 3.85
C ALA A 1 -6.62 -6.46 2.93
N GLY A 2 -5.82 -5.74 2.14
CA GLY A 2 -4.85 -6.34 1.21
C GLY A 2 -5.42 -6.83 -0.12
N ALA A 3 -6.72 -6.74 -0.35
CA ALA A 3 -7.34 -7.16 -1.60
C ALA A 3 -7.00 -6.24 -2.78
N HIS A 4 -7.02 -6.81 -3.96
CA HIS A 4 -6.85 -6.11 -5.24
C HIS A 4 -7.92 -6.55 -6.24
N VAL A 5 -8.04 -5.77 -7.31
CA VAL A 5 -8.90 -6.06 -8.47
C VAL A 5 -8.04 -6.08 -9.72
N LEU A 6 -8.27 -7.05 -10.59
CA LEU A 6 -7.67 -7.14 -11.92
C LEU A 6 -8.58 -6.39 -12.90
N PHE A 7 -8.05 -5.41 -13.59
CA PHE A 7 -8.72 -4.65 -14.64
C PHE A 7 -8.23 -5.10 -16.02
N ASP A 8 -9.16 -5.33 -16.92
CA ASP A 8 -8.87 -5.64 -18.31
C ASP A 8 -8.48 -4.34 -19.05
N LEU A 9 -7.42 -4.41 -19.83
CA LEU A 9 -6.95 -3.31 -20.65
C LEU A 9 -7.31 -3.54 -22.15
N PRO A 10 -7.41 -2.47 -22.95
CA PRO A 10 -7.76 -2.59 -24.37
C PRO A 10 -6.79 -3.43 -25.21
N ASP A 11 -5.55 -3.58 -24.76
CA ASP A 11 -4.51 -4.40 -25.42
C ASP A 11 -4.62 -5.90 -25.10
N GLY A 12 -5.61 -6.30 -24.30
CA GLY A 12 -5.83 -7.68 -23.84
C GLY A 12 -5.01 -8.08 -22.61
N ASP A 13 -4.22 -7.17 -22.09
CA ASP A 13 -3.48 -7.36 -20.84
C ASP A 13 -4.35 -7.05 -19.62
N THR A 14 -3.93 -7.48 -18.44
CA THR A 14 -4.61 -7.14 -17.18
C THR A 14 -3.67 -6.40 -16.24
N ARG A 15 -4.22 -5.57 -15.35
CA ARG A 15 -3.46 -4.89 -14.29
C ARG A 15 -4.16 -5.02 -12.95
N ALA A 16 -3.36 -5.37 -11.94
CA ALA A 16 -3.81 -5.46 -10.56
C ALA A 16 -3.66 -4.10 -9.88
N TYR A 17 -4.73 -3.63 -9.23
CA TYR A 17 -4.70 -2.45 -8.38
C TYR A 17 -5.30 -2.77 -7.02
N SER A 18 -4.56 -2.43 -5.97
CA SER A 18 -5.00 -2.64 -4.59
C SER A 18 -6.20 -1.76 -4.25
N LEU A 19 -7.13 -2.32 -3.51
CA LEU A 19 -8.29 -1.59 -3.00
C LEU A 19 -7.88 -0.75 -1.79
N ILE A 20 -8.28 0.52 -1.80
CA ILE A 20 -7.95 1.51 -0.78
C ILE A 20 -9.21 1.84 0.03
N SER A 21 -9.09 1.81 1.36
CA SER A 21 -10.08 2.38 2.25
C SER A 21 -9.44 2.96 3.50
N PHE A 22 -9.83 4.16 3.88
CA PHE A 22 -9.52 4.81 5.15
C PHE A 22 -10.59 4.53 6.23
N ASP A 23 -11.67 3.85 5.84
CA ASP A 23 -12.75 3.40 6.70
C ASP A 23 -12.87 1.88 6.65
N PRO A 24 -13.42 1.23 7.69
CA PRO A 24 -13.75 -0.20 7.64
C PRO A 24 -14.61 -0.52 6.41
N ILE A 25 -14.18 -1.51 5.63
CA ILE A 25 -14.91 -1.91 4.41
C ILE A 25 -16.14 -2.73 4.82
N PRO A 26 -17.35 -2.35 4.39
CA PRO A 26 -18.56 -3.13 4.65
C PRO A 26 -18.48 -4.49 3.93
N GLU A 27 -19.30 -5.44 4.36
CA GLU A 27 -19.35 -6.78 3.79
C GLU A 27 -19.78 -6.77 2.30
N ALA A 28 -20.66 -5.83 1.92
CA ALA A 28 -21.08 -5.60 0.55
C ALA A 28 -20.86 -4.12 0.16
N PRO A 29 -19.66 -3.76 -0.30
CA PRO A 29 -19.37 -2.38 -0.67
C PRO A 29 -20.03 -2.02 -2.01
N GLU A 30 -20.64 -0.84 -2.09
CA GLU A 30 -21.25 -0.30 -3.31
C GLU A 30 -20.20 0.27 -4.30
N SER A 31 -19.00 0.56 -3.81
CA SER A 31 -17.91 1.14 -4.61
C SER A 31 -16.55 0.72 -4.12
N TYR A 32 -15.59 0.75 -5.03
CA TYR A 32 -14.18 0.52 -4.73
C TYR A 32 -13.35 1.75 -5.08
N ARG A 33 -12.29 1.99 -4.32
CA ARG A 33 -11.29 3.01 -4.61
C ARG A 33 -9.95 2.36 -4.90
N ILE A 34 -9.31 2.82 -5.95
CA ILE A 34 -7.94 2.47 -6.31
C ILE A 34 -7.11 3.74 -6.47
N ALA A 35 -5.78 3.61 -6.43
CA ALA A 35 -4.87 4.65 -6.89
C ALA A 35 -3.90 4.06 -7.90
N VAL A 36 -3.64 4.83 -8.95
CA VAL A 36 -2.79 4.43 -10.07
C VAL A 36 -1.68 5.47 -10.23
N GLN A 37 -0.45 5.05 -9.99
CA GLN A 37 0.70 5.86 -10.33
C GLN A 37 0.86 5.88 -11.86
N ARG A 38 0.98 7.07 -12.44
CA ARG A 38 1.19 7.20 -13.88
C ARG A 38 2.64 6.88 -14.22
N GLU A 39 2.84 5.90 -15.09
CA GLU A 39 4.13 5.46 -15.61
C GLU A 39 4.18 5.77 -17.13
N PRO A 40 4.68 6.96 -17.54
CA PRO A 40 4.68 7.35 -18.95
C PRO A 40 5.50 6.41 -19.83
N GLU A 41 6.61 5.91 -19.31
CA GLU A 41 7.51 4.95 -20.00
C GLU A 41 7.08 3.49 -19.81
N GLY A 42 5.92 3.26 -19.19
CA GLY A 42 5.39 1.93 -18.94
C GLY A 42 4.69 1.33 -20.17
N LYS A 43 4.06 0.17 -19.96
CA LYS A 43 3.33 -0.57 -21.02
C LYS A 43 1.94 -0.01 -21.35
N GLY A 44 1.64 1.24 -21.01
CA GLY A 44 0.38 1.91 -21.37
C GLY A 44 -0.78 1.73 -20.37
N GLY A 45 -0.78 0.69 -19.52
CA GLY A 45 -1.89 0.42 -18.60
C GLY A 45 -2.22 1.58 -17.66
N SER A 46 -1.22 2.15 -16.98
CA SER A 46 -1.44 3.31 -16.11
C SER A 46 -1.89 4.55 -16.88
N THR A 47 -1.40 4.74 -18.09
CA THR A 47 -1.81 5.84 -18.98
C THR A 47 -3.27 5.67 -19.40
N HIS A 48 -3.70 4.44 -19.73
CA HIS A 48 -5.11 4.13 -20.01
C HIS A 48 -6.00 4.47 -18.81
N MET A 49 -5.66 4.00 -17.61
CA MET A 49 -6.42 4.27 -16.39
C MET A 49 -6.56 5.77 -16.11
N HIS A 50 -5.50 6.56 -16.32
CA HIS A 50 -5.54 8.02 -16.20
C HIS A 50 -6.33 8.71 -17.30
N GLY A 51 -6.57 8.05 -18.43
CA GLY A 51 -7.38 8.56 -19.56
C GLY A 51 -8.88 8.38 -19.36
N LEU A 52 -9.31 7.54 -18.43
CA LEU A 52 -10.73 7.28 -18.16
C LEU A 52 -11.47 8.55 -17.72
N LYS A 53 -12.71 8.68 -18.17
CA LYS A 53 -13.60 9.79 -17.80
C LYS A 53 -14.67 9.28 -16.85
N PRO A 54 -15.24 10.15 -15.99
CA PRO A 54 -16.40 9.79 -15.19
C PRO A 54 -17.51 9.19 -16.06
N GLY A 55 -18.06 8.05 -15.62
CA GLY A 55 -19.07 7.29 -16.36
C GLY A 55 -18.51 6.29 -17.37
N ALA A 56 -17.18 6.21 -17.56
CA ALA A 56 -16.58 5.16 -18.38
C ALA A 56 -16.80 3.78 -17.74
N GLU A 57 -17.17 2.80 -18.54
CA GLU A 57 -17.26 1.41 -18.12
C GLU A 57 -15.90 0.72 -18.30
N ILE A 58 -15.52 -0.09 -17.33
CA ILE A 58 -14.29 -0.89 -17.36
C ILE A 58 -14.58 -2.29 -16.83
N THR A 59 -14.08 -3.29 -17.53
CA THR A 59 -14.20 -4.69 -17.09
C THR A 59 -13.16 -4.99 -16.04
N CYS A 60 -13.57 -5.69 -15.00
CA CYS A 60 -12.67 -6.14 -13.94
C CYS A 60 -13.13 -7.49 -13.36
N ALA A 61 -12.17 -8.20 -12.78
CA ALA A 61 -12.48 -9.41 -12.02
C ALA A 61 -13.05 -9.07 -10.64
N ALA A 62 -13.66 -10.05 -9.97
CA ALA A 62 -14.00 -9.90 -8.57
C ALA A 62 -12.76 -9.66 -7.70
N PRO A 63 -12.88 -8.91 -6.58
CA PRO A 63 -11.77 -8.69 -5.67
C PRO A 63 -11.14 -9.99 -5.19
N LYS A 64 -9.81 -10.06 -5.18
CA LYS A 64 -9.02 -11.18 -4.68
C LYS A 64 -8.06 -10.70 -3.60
N ASN A 65 -7.83 -11.51 -2.57
CA ASN A 65 -6.90 -11.17 -1.50
C ASN A 65 -5.75 -12.18 -1.42
N ASP A 66 -4.63 -11.83 -2.03
CA ASP A 66 -3.39 -12.59 -1.98
C ASP A 66 -2.37 -11.97 -0.98
N PHE A 67 -2.78 -10.93 -0.25
CA PHE A 67 -1.95 -10.19 0.70
C PHE A 67 -2.75 -9.94 2.00
N ALA A 68 -3.19 -11.02 2.63
CA ALA A 68 -4.03 -10.97 3.81
C ALA A 68 -3.23 -10.62 5.08
N LEU A 69 -3.86 -9.88 6.01
CA LEU A 69 -3.36 -9.73 7.37
C LEU A 69 -3.49 -11.03 8.16
N THR A 70 -2.48 -11.33 8.98
CA THR A 70 -2.59 -12.37 10.01
C THR A 70 -3.35 -11.79 11.20
N PRO A 71 -4.44 -12.42 11.64
CA PRO A 71 -5.18 -11.97 12.82
C PRO A 71 -4.35 -12.03 14.10
N ASP A 72 -4.67 -11.15 15.03
CA ASP A 72 -4.21 -11.19 16.43
C ASP A 72 -2.68 -11.12 16.64
N ALA A 73 -1.93 -10.67 15.67
CA ALA A 73 -0.50 -10.44 15.77
C ALA A 73 -0.15 -8.96 15.59
N PRO A 74 0.86 -8.43 16.30
CA PRO A 74 1.42 -7.11 16.01
C PRO A 74 1.89 -7.03 14.56
N ALA A 75 1.79 -5.85 13.95
CA ALA A 75 2.15 -5.69 12.55
C ALA A 75 3.08 -4.49 12.33
N VAL A 76 4.05 -4.67 11.43
CA VAL A 76 4.84 -3.58 10.86
C VAL A 76 4.51 -3.51 9.37
N LEU A 77 3.94 -2.37 8.95
CA LEU A 77 3.60 -2.11 7.57
C LEU A 77 4.69 -1.24 6.95
N LEU A 78 5.31 -1.71 5.87
CA LEU A 78 6.39 -1.00 5.18
C LEU A 78 5.99 -0.75 3.73
N ALA A 79 5.73 0.51 3.40
CA ALA A 79 5.33 0.96 2.07
C ALA A 79 6.44 1.73 1.37
N GLY A 80 6.66 1.47 0.08
CA GLY A 80 7.50 2.29 -0.80
C GLY A 80 6.72 2.83 -1.99
N GLY A 81 6.69 4.15 -2.19
CA GLY A 81 5.98 4.78 -3.30
C GLY A 81 4.51 4.36 -3.40
N ILE A 82 4.08 3.86 -4.58
CA ILE A 82 2.68 3.41 -4.79
C ILE A 82 2.32 2.15 -3.99
N GLY A 83 3.29 1.44 -3.41
CA GLY A 83 3.05 0.34 -2.47
C GLY A 83 2.29 0.74 -1.21
N ILE A 84 2.06 2.04 -1.02
CA ILE A 84 1.18 2.57 0.02
C ILE A 84 -0.27 2.05 -0.10
N THR A 85 -0.73 1.72 -1.30
CA THR A 85 -2.13 1.41 -1.58
C THR A 85 -2.69 0.22 -0.79
N PRO A 86 -2.09 -0.99 -0.74
CA PRO A 86 -2.59 -2.06 0.10
C PRO A 86 -2.43 -1.75 1.59
N MET A 87 -1.38 -1.02 1.96
CA MET A 87 -1.07 -0.73 3.35
C MET A 87 -2.09 0.19 4.02
N ILE A 88 -2.73 1.10 3.28
CA ILE A 88 -3.82 1.96 3.79
C ILE A 88 -4.95 1.08 4.35
N SER A 89 -5.47 0.15 3.56
CA SER A 89 -6.57 -0.73 3.98
C SER A 89 -6.15 -1.68 5.11
N MET A 90 -4.89 -2.13 5.13
CA MET A 90 -4.34 -2.94 6.23
C MET A 90 -4.27 -2.14 7.52
N ALA A 91 -3.69 -0.93 7.50
CA ALA A 91 -3.61 -0.05 8.66
C ALA A 91 -4.99 0.34 9.20
N THR A 92 -5.95 0.58 8.30
CA THR A 92 -7.34 0.86 8.67
C THR A 92 -7.97 -0.32 9.43
N THR A 93 -7.75 -1.54 8.94
CA THR A 93 -8.26 -2.76 9.60
C THR A 93 -7.61 -2.97 10.97
N LEU A 94 -6.29 -2.82 11.07
CA LEU A 94 -5.56 -2.95 12.34
C LEU A 94 -6.03 -1.91 13.36
N LYS A 95 -6.16 -0.65 12.93
CA LYS A 95 -6.68 0.44 13.77
C LYS A 95 -8.10 0.15 14.27
N ALA A 96 -8.99 -0.29 13.38
CA ALA A 96 -10.38 -0.61 13.75
C ALA A 96 -10.47 -1.78 14.72
N ALA A 97 -9.54 -2.75 14.64
CA ALA A 97 -9.44 -3.88 15.56
C ALA A 97 -8.72 -3.53 16.88
N GLY A 98 -8.19 -2.30 17.03
CA GLY A 98 -7.39 -1.93 18.21
C GLY A 98 -6.05 -2.68 18.31
N GLN A 99 -5.56 -3.26 17.20
CA GLN A 99 -4.30 -3.98 17.17
C GLN A 99 -3.11 -3.02 17.10
N ALA A 100 -2.02 -3.38 17.77
CA ALA A 100 -0.78 -2.61 17.70
C ALA A 100 -0.12 -2.76 16.33
N PHE A 101 0.28 -1.64 15.74
CA PHE A 101 1.06 -1.64 14.49
C PHE A 101 1.95 -0.40 14.38
N ALA A 102 3.03 -0.53 13.61
CA ALA A 102 3.82 0.58 13.09
C ALA A 102 3.64 0.68 11.57
N PHE A 103 3.56 1.89 11.04
CA PHE A 103 3.33 2.12 9.62
C PHE A 103 4.42 3.02 9.06
N HIS A 104 5.37 2.43 8.35
CA HIS A 104 6.46 3.13 7.69
C HIS A 104 6.13 3.36 6.22
N TYR A 105 6.22 4.60 5.77
CA TYR A 105 6.00 4.97 4.37
C TYR A 105 7.19 5.75 3.84
N SER A 106 7.89 5.17 2.88
CA SER A 106 9.08 5.73 2.23
C SER A 106 8.74 6.24 0.82
N GLY A 107 9.31 7.37 0.47
CA GLY A 107 9.23 7.97 -0.85
C GLY A 107 10.41 8.88 -1.16
N ARG A 108 10.64 9.15 -2.44
CA ARG A 108 11.78 9.97 -2.89
C ARG A 108 11.72 11.39 -2.35
N SER A 109 10.52 11.98 -2.31
CA SER A 109 10.30 13.32 -1.80
C SER A 109 8.88 13.49 -1.30
N ALA A 110 8.70 14.41 -0.39
CA ALA A 110 7.42 14.70 0.23
C ALA A 110 6.28 15.02 -0.77
N PRO A 111 6.49 15.82 -1.84
CA PRO A 111 5.46 16.11 -2.84
C PRO A 111 5.04 14.90 -3.69
N LEU A 112 5.88 13.88 -3.81
CA LEU A 112 5.62 12.66 -4.58
C LEU A 112 4.95 11.55 -3.76
N MET A 113 4.81 11.74 -2.45
CA MET A 113 4.18 10.78 -1.56
C MET A 113 2.65 10.96 -1.57
N ALA A 114 1.95 9.97 -2.16
CA ALA A 114 0.50 9.98 -2.20
C ALA A 114 -0.12 9.87 -0.79
N TYR A 115 -1.26 10.51 -0.58
CA TYR A 115 -2.06 10.43 0.65
C TYR A 115 -1.37 10.92 1.94
N ARG A 116 -0.28 11.69 1.88
CA ARG A 116 0.48 12.11 3.06
C ARG A 116 -0.39 12.70 4.17
N ASP A 117 -1.22 13.67 3.84
CA ASP A 117 -2.05 14.36 4.84
C ASP A 117 -3.17 13.47 5.37
N PRO A 118 -3.98 12.78 4.54
CA PRO A 118 -4.92 11.79 5.02
C PRO A 118 -4.31 10.69 5.89
N LEU A 119 -3.09 10.24 5.57
CA LEU A 119 -2.38 9.23 6.38
C LEU A 119 -2.02 9.78 7.76
N ARG A 120 -1.47 11.00 7.84
CA ARG A 120 -1.15 11.66 9.12
C ARG A 120 -2.39 11.86 9.98
N GLU A 121 -3.45 12.34 9.37
CA GLU A 121 -4.73 12.59 10.04
C GLU A 121 -5.35 11.30 10.59
N THR A 122 -5.29 10.22 9.79
CA THR A 122 -5.90 8.95 10.16
C THR A 122 -5.08 8.15 11.15
N PHE A 123 -3.76 8.05 10.96
CA PHE A 123 -2.92 7.09 11.71
C PHE A 123 -2.03 7.74 12.77
N GLY A 124 -1.86 9.06 12.76
CA GLY A 124 -1.17 9.82 13.80
C GLY A 124 0.21 9.24 14.14
N ASN A 125 0.43 8.90 15.40
CA ASN A 125 1.72 8.42 15.91
C ASN A 125 2.11 7.02 15.41
N ALA A 126 1.20 6.24 14.83
CA ALA A 126 1.55 4.96 14.24
C ALA A 126 2.24 5.12 12.87
N LEU A 127 2.12 6.31 12.24
CA LEU A 127 2.69 6.59 10.93
C LEU A 127 4.08 7.24 11.04
N HIS A 128 5.05 6.66 10.35
CA HIS A 128 6.40 7.16 10.18
C HIS A 128 6.65 7.43 8.70
N LEU A 129 6.84 8.70 8.34
CA LEU A 129 7.13 9.11 6.96
C LEU A 129 8.64 9.25 6.76
N HIS A 130 9.14 8.71 5.66
CA HIS A 130 10.54 8.70 5.29
C HIS A 130 10.72 9.29 3.90
N CYS A 131 11.57 10.31 3.77
CA CYS A 131 11.87 10.96 2.49
C CYS A 131 13.36 10.82 2.18
N ASP A 132 13.68 10.39 0.95
CA ASP A 132 15.06 10.18 0.54
C ASP A 132 15.82 11.50 0.29
N ASP A 133 15.08 12.60 0.09
CA ASP A 133 15.64 13.93 -0.19
C ASP A 133 15.80 14.81 1.06
N ASP A 134 15.55 14.26 2.25
CA ASP A 134 15.77 14.93 3.52
C ASP A 134 16.42 13.99 4.56
N ASP A 135 16.60 14.47 5.78
CA ASP A 135 17.24 13.69 6.86
C ASP A 135 16.36 12.58 7.44
N SER A 136 15.18 12.32 6.86
CA SER A 136 14.23 11.31 7.33
C SER A 136 14.23 10.02 6.49
N ALA A 137 15.26 9.79 5.66
CA ALA A 137 15.38 8.57 4.86
C ALA A 137 15.17 7.29 5.69
N LEU A 138 14.56 6.27 5.07
CA LEU A 138 14.23 5.03 5.75
C LEU A 138 15.50 4.27 6.20
N ASP A 139 15.68 4.14 7.51
CA ASP A 139 16.63 3.21 8.10
C ASP A 139 15.97 1.83 8.27
N LEU A 140 16.13 0.98 7.26
CA LEU A 140 15.53 -0.34 7.24
C LEU A 140 16.13 -1.27 8.32
N ASP A 141 17.40 -1.10 8.68
CA ASP A 141 18.04 -1.87 9.74
C ASP A 141 17.41 -1.55 11.09
N ALA A 142 17.20 -0.27 11.38
CA ALA A 142 16.52 0.17 12.60
C ALA A 142 15.07 -0.33 12.67
N VAL A 143 14.33 -0.29 11.54
CA VAL A 143 12.94 -0.80 11.48
C VAL A 143 12.91 -2.29 11.77
N VAL A 144 13.73 -3.10 11.12
CA VAL A 144 13.76 -4.56 11.33
C VAL A 144 14.22 -4.90 12.75
N ALA A 145 15.27 -4.24 13.24
CA ALA A 145 15.79 -4.47 14.61
C ALA A 145 14.79 -4.09 15.71
N SER A 146 13.90 -3.12 15.46
CA SER A 146 12.85 -2.72 16.39
C SER A 146 11.58 -3.56 16.30
N THR A 147 11.45 -4.41 15.29
CA THR A 147 10.31 -5.30 15.10
C THR A 147 10.38 -6.46 16.08
N SER A 148 9.33 -6.67 16.87
CA SER A 148 9.26 -7.80 17.80
C SER A 148 9.20 -9.13 17.05
N ALA A 149 9.74 -10.20 17.65
CA ALA A 149 9.82 -11.52 17.02
C ALA A 149 8.45 -12.17 16.71
N ASP A 150 7.40 -11.71 17.38
CA ASP A 150 6.02 -12.15 17.17
C ASP A 150 5.24 -11.26 16.19
N ALA A 151 5.85 -10.17 15.69
CA ALA A 151 5.20 -9.27 14.76
C ALA A 151 5.32 -9.76 13.31
N HIS A 152 4.28 -9.50 12.53
CA HIS A 152 4.29 -9.73 11.09
C HIS A 152 4.75 -8.48 10.35
N LEU A 153 5.76 -8.63 9.50
CA LEU A 153 6.28 -7.56 8.64
C LEU A 153 5.66 -7.67 7.24
N TYR A 154 4.89 -6.66 6.86
CA TYR A 154 4.27 -6.55 5.54
C TYR A 154 5.02 -5.50 4.72
N VAL A 155 5.47 -5.86 3.53
CA VAL A 155 6.19 -4.95 2.64
C VAL A 155 5.54 -4.89 1.27
N CYS A 156 5.34 -3.66 0.76
CA CYS A 156 4.90 -3.41 -0.62
C CYS A 156 5.60 -2.17 -1.18
N GLY A 157 6.14 -2.29 -2.39
CA GLY A 157 6.86 -1.19 -3.02
C GLY A 157 7.82 -1.66 -4.11
N PRO A 158 8.85 -0.88 -4.43
CA PRO A 158 9.86 -1.25 -5.39
C PRO A 158 10.57 -2.56 -5.02
N LYS A 159 10.98 -3.33 -6.04
CA LYS A 159 11.65 -4.63 -5.84
C LYS A 159 12.83 -4.56 -4.88
N GLY A 160 13.66 -3.51 -4.98
CA GLY A 160 14.80 -3.33 -4.08
C GLY A 160 14.41 -3.22 -2.61
N LEU A 161 13.31 -2.53 -2.28
CA LEU A 161 12.81 -2.46 -0.90
C LEU A 161 12.34 -3.83 -0.41
N ILE A 162 11.59 -4.55 -1.25
CA ILE A 162 11.06 -5.88 -0.90
C ILE A 162 12.22 -6.85 -0.66
N ASP A 163 13.20 -6.92 -1.56
CA ASP A 163 14.33 -7.83 -1.48
C ASP A 163 15.21 -7.51 -0.25
N ALA A 164 15.49 -6.22 0.00
CA ALA A 164 16.26 -5.80 1.16
C ALA A 164 15.54 -6.12 2.48
N THR A 165 14.22 -5.92 2.54
CA THR A 165 13.42 -6.23 3.73
C THR A 165 13.45 -7.72 4.04
N LYS A 166 13.26 -8.57 3.03
CA LYS A 166 13.33 -10.03 3.17
C LYS A 166 14.69 -10.49 3.69
N ALA A 167 15.77 -10.03 3.06
CA ALA A 167 17.12 -10.42 3.44
C ALA A 167 17.46 -10.04 4.90
N LYS A 168 16.96 -8.89 5.38
CA LYS A 168 17.18 -8.45 6.76
C LYS A 168 16.28 -9.15 7.78
N ALA A 169 15.08 -9.53 7.41
CA ALA A 169 14.16 -10.25 8.30
C ALA A 169 14.54 -11.74 8.46
N GLU A 170 15.34 -12.31 7.54
CA GLU A 170 15.82 -13.68 7.56
C GLU A 170 17.20 -13.83 8.26
N ALA A 171 17.87 -12.72 8.58
CA ALA A 171 19.21 -12.71 9.16
C ALA A 171 19.20 -12.73 10.70
#